data_b360c60beb38aa62696dd30a575e62a0
#
_entry.id   b360c60beb38aa62696dd30a575e62a0
#
_cell.length_a   1.000
_cell.length_b   1.000
_cell.length_c   1.000
_cell.angle_alpha   90.00
_cell.angle_beta   90.00
_cell.angle_gamma   90.00
#
_symmetry.space_group_name_H-M   'P 1'
#
loop_
_entity.id
_entity.type
_entity.pdbx_description
1 polymer ?
#
loop_
_entity_poly.entity_id
_entity_poly.type
_entity_poly.pdbx_seq_one_letter_code
_entity_poly.pdbx_strand_id
1 'polypeptide(L)'
;MSSRGWGFDPDSGGVKIDDAVKRRTVERILCYAEAHFTGRYTRLDIRFRGQFCYVDAYTEPEPPGPGWPPPDWPETREEYLERLRNTPTHLFRLRYFGDQEKWGWAFYSYANERYELSMFPSGEFLGSPEDAFQTAAGLYL
;
A
#
# COMPACT_ATOMS: atom_id res chain seq x y z
N MET A 1 4.15 -33.37 11.22
CA MET A 1 3.81 -32.87 11.21
C MET A 1 3.22 -32.33 11.64
N SER A 2 3.01 -32.08 11.39
CA SER A 2 2.43 -31.56 11.59
C SER A 2 1.83 -30.88 11.82
N SER A 3 1.72 -30.99 12.41
CA SER A 3 0.96 -30.12 12.62
C SER A 3 1.13 -28.93 12.03
N ARG A 4 1.83 -28.79 11.72
CA ARG A 4 2.03 -27.89 11.03
C ARG A 4 1.48 -27.85 9.82
N GLY A 5 1.34 -28.66 9.16
CA GLY A 5 0.77 -28.65 7.87
C GLY A 5 -0.61 -28.05 7.79
N TRP A 6 -1.34 -28.11 8.85
CA TRP A 6 -2.67 -27.49 8.91
C TRP A 6 -2.63 -26.09 9.54
N GLY A 7 -1.47 -25.67 9.97
CA GLY A 7 -1.29 -24.32 10.45
C GLY A 7 -1.02 -23.40 9.28
N PHE A 8 -1.95 -22.50 9.00
CA PHE A 8 -1.76 -21.53 7.94
C PHE A 8 -0.91 -20.37 8.43
N ASP A 9 0.18 -20.08 7.71
CA ASP A 9 1.04 -18.96 8.03
C ASP A 9 0.87 -17.87 6.94
N PRO A 10 0.15 -16.79 7.24
CA PRO A 10 -0.07 -15.73 6.25
C PRO A 10 1.18 -14.93 5.91
N ASP A 11 2.26 -15.08 6.67
CA ASP A 11 3.52 -14.38 6.41
C ASP A 11 4.48 -15.20 5.57
N SER A 12 4.05 -16.32 5.03
CA SER A 12 4.88 -17.15 4.18
C SER A 12 4.07 -17.76 3.05
N GLY A 13 4.76 -18.21 2.01
CA GLY A 13 4.13 -18.86 0.88
C GLY A 13 3.43 -17.91 -0.06
N GLY A 14 2.45 -18.44 -0.77
CA GLY A 14 1.73 -17.72 -1.78
C GLY A 14 1.97 -18.30 -3.16
N VAL A 15 1.20 -17.83 -4.13
CA VAL A 15 1.34 -18.28 -5.52
C VAL A 15 1.55 -17.07 -6.42
N LYS A 16 2.22 -17.30 -7.53
CA LYS A 16 2.48 -16.25 -8.51
C LYS A 16 1.17 -15.68 -9.03
N ILE A 17 1.11 -14.36 -9.16
CA ILE A 17 -0.06 -13.65 -9.66
C ILE A 17 0.01 -13.67 -11.20
N ASP A 18 -1.01 -14.26 -11.86
CA ASP A 18 -1.06 -14.27 -13.31
C ASP A 18 -1.60 -12.94 -13.85
N ASP A 19 -1.49 -12.74 -15.16
CA ASP A 19 -1.84 -11.47 -15.80
C ASP A 19 -3.32 -11.11 -15.65
N ALA A 20 -4.21 -12.09 -15.67
CA ALA A 20 -5.64 -11.84 -15.52
C ALA A 20 -5.95 -11.32 -14.10
N VAL A 21 -5.34 -11.93 -13.09
CA VAL A 21 -5.49 -11.50 -11.71
C VAL A 21 -4.87 -10.12 -11.50
N LYS A 22 -3.72 -9.85 -12.11
CA LYS A 22 -3.10 -8.52 -12.04
C LYS A 22 -4.05 -7.44 -12.55
N ARG A 23 -4.62 -7.63 -13.73
CA ARG A 23 -5.54 -6.65 -14.32
C ARG A 23 -6.75 -6.42 -13.44
N ARG A 24 -7.36 -7.49 -12.95
CA ARG A 24 -8.54 -7.40 -12.10
C ARG A 24 -8.22 -6.69 -10.78
N THR A 25 -7.08 -7.00 -10.20
CA THR A 25 -6.66 -6.39 -8.94
C THR A 25 -6.43 -4.88 -9.10
N VAL A 26 -5.77 -4.48 -10.19
CA VAL A 26 -5.58 -3.05 -10.49
C VAL A 26 -6.93 -2.35 -10.62
N GLU A 27 -7.85 -2.92 -11.39
CA GLU A 27 -9.19 -2.37 -11.57
C GLU A 27 -9.91 -2.20 -10.23
N ARG A 28 -9.89 -3.23 -9.40
CA ARG A 28 -10.57 -3.19 -8.10
C ARG A 28 -10.01 -2.11 -7.19
N ILE A 29 -8.68 -2.01 -7.12
CA ILE A 29 -8.03 -1.01 -6.27
C ILE A 29 -8.34 0.39 -6.78
N LEU A 30 -8.20 0.63 -8.09
CA LEU A 30 -8.45 1.95 -8.66
C LEU A 30 -9.92 2.36 -8.50
N CYS A 31 -10.85 1.46 -8.75
CA CYS A 31 -12.27 1.75 -8.57
C CYS A 31 -12.62 2.09 -7.13
N TYR A 32 -12.09 1.32 -6.21
CA TYR A 32 -12.35 1.56 -4.78
C TYR A 32 -11.76 2.90 -4.33
N ALA A 33 -10.52 3.17 -4.72
CA ALA A 33 -9.83 4.41 -4.36
C ALA A 33 -10.57 5.63 -4.92
N GLU A 34 -11.01 5.56 -6.17
CA GLU A 34 -11.75 6.66 -6.79
C GLU A 34 -13.09 6.89 -6.10
N ALA A 35 -13.79 5.81 -5.73
CA ALA A 35 -15.10 5.92 -5.11
C ALA A 35 -15.04 6.46 -3.68
N HIS A 36 -13.99 6.15 -2.93
CA HIS A 36 -13.95 6.42 -1.49
C HIS A 36 -12.86 7.39 -1.04
N PHE A 37 -11.84 7.62 -1.86
CA PHE A 37 -10.68 8.43 -1.46
C PHE A 37 -10.28 9.48 -2.50
N THR A 38 -11.19 9.84 -3.40
CA THR A 38 -10.96 10.90 -4.39
C THR A 38 -10.49 12.18 -3.69
N GLY A 39 -9.44 12.78 -4.22
CA GLY A 39 -8.87 14.00 -3.66
C GLY A 39 -7.87 13.77 -2.52
N ARG A 40 -7.71 12.52 -2.09
CA ARG A 40 -6.77 12.16 -1.02
C ARG A 40 -5.42 11.71 -1.57
N TYR A 41 -5.32 11.55 -2.87
CA TYR A 41 -4.10 11.16 -3.57
C TYR A 41 -4.11 11.78 -4.97
N THR A 42 -2.93 11.92 -5.57
CA THR A 42 -2.83 12.40 -6.95
C THR A 42 -2.71 11.24 -7.93
N ARG A 43 -2.08 10.15 -7.51
CA ARG A 43 -1.89 8.98 -8.35
C ARG A 43 -1.55 7.78 -7.47
N LEU A 44 -1.91 6.59 -7.94
CA LEU A 44 -1.53 5.34 -7.30
C LEU A 44 -0.52 4.61 -8.17
N ASP A 45 0.42 3.94 -7.54
CA ASP A 45 1.37 3.06 -8.20
C ASP A 45 1.13 1.65 -7.69
N ILE A 46 0.71 0.75 -8.58
CA ILE A 46 0.38 -0.63 -8.25
C ILE A 46 1.35 -1.54 -9.01
N ARG A 47 2.19 -2.25 -8.28
CA ARG A 47 3.24 -3.09 -8.85
C ARG A 47 3.07 -4.53 -8.41
N PHE A 48 3.51 -5.45 -9.24
CA PHE A 48 3.45 -6.88 -8.95
C PHE A 48 4.85 -7.50 -9.02
N ARG A 49 5.12 -8.40 -8.09
CA ARG A 49 6.36 -9.15 -8.08
C ARG A 49 6.09 -10.53 -7.48
N GLY A 50 6.09 -11.57 -8.34
CA GLY A 50 5.80 -12.94 -7.89
C GLY A 50 4.43 -13.04 -7.27
N GLN A 51 4.36 -13.38 -6.01
CA GLN A 51 3.12 -13.51 -5.25
C GLN A 51 2.67 -12.19 -4.60
N PHE A 52 3.38 -11.10 -4.82
CA PHE A 52 3.11 -9.84 -4.13
C PHE A 52 2.53 -8.77 -5.04
N CYS A 53 1.64 -7.97 -4.46
CA CYS A 53 1.14 -6.73 -5.05
C CYS A 53 1.48 -5.58 -4.09
N TYR A 54 2.18 -4.57 -4.61
CA TYR A 54 2.59 -3.40 -3.82
C TYR A 54 1.77 -2.19 -4.26
N VAL A 55 1.23 -1.46 -3.30
CA VAL A 55 0.42 -0.26 -3.59
C VAL A 55 1.00 0.94 -2.87
N ASP A 56 1.40 1.94 -3.65
CA ASP A 56 1.90 3.21 -3.16
C ASP A 56 0.97 4.33 -3.63
N ALA A 57 0.90 5.41 -2.87
CA ALA A 57 0.14 6.60 -3.27
C ALA A 57 1.07 7.80 -3.32
N TYR A 58 0.80 8.68 -4.29
CA TYR A 58 1.41 9.99 -4.36
C TYR A 58 0.36 11.01 -3.93
N THR A 59 0.80 12.03 -3.21
CA THR A 59 -0.10 13.03 -2.67
C THR A 59 0.42 14.42 -2.98
N GLU A 60 -0.48 15.41 -3.00
CA GLU A 60 -0.07 16.80 -3.09
C GLU A 60 0.39 17.24 -1.69
N PRO A 61 1.64 17.69 -1.55
CA PRO A 61 2.14 18.11 -0.24
C PRO A 61 1.48 19.38 0.24
N GLU A 62 1.28 19.48 1.54
CA GLU A 62 0.85 20.74 2.12
C GLU A 62 2.01 21.73 2.07
N PRO A 63 1.76 23.01 1.74
CA PRO A 63 2.81 24.00 1.77
C PRO A 63 3.40 24.13 3.17
N PRO A 64 4.73 24.14 3.30
CA PRO A 64 5.34 24.35 4.61
C PRO A 64 5.08 25.76 5.12
N GLY A 65 5.24 25.96 6.41
CA GLY A 65 5.06 27.28 7.02
C GLY A 65 5.98 28.34 6.43
N PRO A 66 5.70 29.62 6.72
CA PRO A 66 6.52 30.73 6.24
C PRO A 66 7.97 30.55 6.72
N GLY A 67 8.93 30.85 5.83
CA GLY A 67 10.34 30.73 6.16
C GLY A 67 10.93 29.34 5.97
N TRP A 68 10.15 28.36 5.57
CA TRP A 68 10.67 27.05 5.24
C TRP A 68 10.85 26.89 3.72
N PRO A 69 11.95 26.35 3.23
CA PRO A 69 13.12 25.92 4.02
C PRO A 69 13.98 27.09 4.48
N PRO A 70 14.83 26.90 5.51
CA PRO A 70 15.72 27.96 5.94
C PRO A 70 16.80 28.25 4.90
N PRO A 71 17.49 29.44 4.96
CA PRO A 71 18.43 29.85 3.92
C PRO A 71 19.60 28.88 3.67
N ASP A 72 19.98 28.10 4.67
CA ASP A 72 21.07 27.13 4.55
C ASP A 72 20.58 25.74 4.07
N TRP A 73 19.29 25.58 3.83
CA TRP A 73 18.73 24.33 3.33
C TRP A 73 19.15 24.14 1.86
N PRO A 74 19.51 22.92 1.45
CA PRO A 74 20.04 22.68 0.09
C PRO A 74 19.02 22.79 -1.04
N GLU A 75 17.73 22.87 -0.73
CA GLU A 75 16.66 22.97 -1.71
C GLU A 75 15.96 24.31 -1.60
N THR A 76 15.44 24.82 -2.73
CA THR A 76 14.47 25.91 -2.70
C THR A 76 13.12 25.36 -2.21
N ARG A 77 12.19 26.26 -1.89
CA ARG A 77 10.82 25.87 -1.52
C ARG A 77 10.15 25.04 -2.62
N GLU A 78 10.34 25.45 -3.87
CA GLU A 78 9.76 24.73 -5.01
C GLU A 78 10.38 23.36 -5.20
N GLU A 79 11.70 23.26 -5.07
CA GLU A 79 12.39 21.96 -5.16
C GLU A 79 11.94 21.02 -4.03
N TYR A 80 11.77 21.55 -2.82
CA TYR A 80 11.30 20.79 -1.67
C TYR A 80 9.90 20.21 -1.93
N LEU A 81 8.96 21.06 -2.41
CA LEU A 81 7.61 20.61 -2.70
C LEU A 81 7.59 19.58 -3.83
N GLU A 82 8.40 19.80 -4.87
CA GLU A 82 8.49 18.86 -5.99
C GLU A 82 9.02 17.51 -5.54
N ARG A 83 10.01 17.50 -4.66
CA ARG A 83 10.52 16.25 -4.10
C ARG A 83 9.43 15.51 -3.34
N LEU A 84 8.64 16.22 -2.54
CA LEU A 84 7.54 15.60 -1.79
C LEU A 84 6.47 15.05 -2.72
N ARG A 85 6.14 15.76 -3.81
CA ARG A 85 5.16 15.27 -4.80
C ARG A 85 5.60 13.97 -5.45
N ASN A 86 6.89 13.78 -5.62
CA ASN A 86 7.46 12.61 -6.29
C ASN A 86 7.91 11.51 -5.33
N THR A 87 7.67 11.68 -4.03
CA THR A 87 8.00 10.68 -3.03
C THR A 87 6.73 9.89 -2.69
N PRO A 88 6.69 8.60 -3.00
CA PRO A 88 5.50 7.82 -2.72
C PRO A 88 5.30 7.56 -1.23
N THR A 89 4.03 7.45 -0.84
CA THR A 89 3.64 6.92 0.46
C THR A 89 3.35 5.45 0.26
N HIS A 90 4.10 4.60 0.92
CA HIS A 90 3.87 3.15 0.86
C HIS A 90 2.62 2.82 1.67
N LEU A 91 1.59 2.32 1.01
CA LEU A 91 0.34 2.01 1.69
C LEU A 91 0.34 0.59 2.24
N PHE A 92 0.49 -0.39 1.36
CA PHE A 92 0.43 -1.79 1.77
C PHE A 92 1.00 -2.71 0.69
N ARG A 93 1.17 -3.96 1.09
CA ARG A 93 1.54 -5.07 0.21
C ARG A 93 0.53 -6.18 0.41
N LEU A 94 0.08 -6.77 -0.69
CA LEU A 94 -0.79 -7.94 -0.66
C LEU A 94 0.00 -9.18 -1.05
N ARG A 95 -0.32 -10.31 -0.43
CA ARG A 95 0.25 -11.61 -0.78
C ARG A 95 -0.89 -12.49 -1.30
N TYR A 96 -0.69 -13.06 -2.49
CA TYR A 96 -1.70 -13.84 -3.17
C TYR A 96 -1.57 -15.33 -2.82
N PHE A 97 -2.70 -15.95 -2.46
CA PHE A 97 -2.76 -17.37 -2.14
C PHE A 97 -3.66 -18.15 -3.10
N GLY A 98 -4.05 -17.53 -4.21
CA GLY A 98 -4.87 -18.20 -5.22
C GLY A 98 -6.35 -17.83 -5.16
N ASP A 99 -6.77 -17.04 -4.21
CA ASP A 99 -8.15 -16.58 -4.06
C ASP A 99 -8.16 -15.04 -4.06
N GLN A 100 -8.86 -14.45 -5.02
CA GLN A 100 -8.90 -13.00 -5.20
C GLN A 100 -9.66 -12.26 -4.10
N GLU A 101 -10.33 -12.96 -3.21
CA GLU A 101 -11.01 -12.36 -2.06
C GLU A 101 -10.27 -12.57 -0.76
N LYS A 102 -9.18 -13.32 -0.80
CA LYS A 102 -8.44 -13.69 0.42
C LYS A 102 -6.95 -13.51 0.24
N TRP A 103 -6.53 -12.25 0.32
CA TRP A 103 -5.14 -11.86 0.27
C TRP A 103 -4.61 -11.66 1.68
N GLY A 104 -3.37 -12.06 1.92
CA GLY A 104 -2.65 -11.60 3.10
C GLY A 104 -2.21 -10.16 2.88
N TRP A 105 -2.14 -9.35 3.94
CA TRP A 105 -1.70 -7.97 3.77
C TRP A 105 -0.70 -7.55 4.83
N ALA A 106 0.13 -6.58 4.46
CA ALA A 106 1.11 -5.99 5.35
C ALA A 106 1.12 -4.49 5.08
N PHE A 107 1.17 -3.69 6.14
CA PHE A 107 1.38 -2.26 6.01
C PHE A 107 2.88 -1.96 6.03
N TYR A 108 3.27 -0.79 5.50
CA TYR A 108 4.67 -0.42 5.54
C TYR A 108 4.97 0.32 6.86
N SER A 109 5.90 -0.22 7.63
CA SER A 109 6.35 0.41 8.86
C SER A 109 7.52 1.35 8.54
N TYR A 110 7.30 2.66 8.63
CA TYR A 110 8.36 3.64 8.42
C TYR A 110 9.41 3.61 9.53
N ALA A 111 8.99 3.25 10.75
CA ALA A 111 9.92 3.12 11.87
C ALA A 111 10.90 1.97 11.66
N ASN A 112 10.45 0.87 11.09
CA ASN A 112 11.27 -0.32 10.86
C ASN A 112 11.72 -0.48 9.41
N GLU A 113 11.28 0.42 8.52
CA GLU A 113 11.60 0.44 7.09
C GLU A 113 11.34 -0.89 6.40
N ARG A 114 10.19 -1.50 6.70
CA ARG A 114 9.80 -2.78 6.10
C ARG A 114 8.29 -2.96 6.15
N TYR A 115 7.79 -3.90 5.32
CA TYR A 115 6.40 -4.33 5.40
C TYR A 115 6.23 -5.28 6.59
N GLU A 116 5.17 -5.04 7.37
CA GLU A 116 4.85 -5.85 8.53
C GLU A 116 3.45 -6.44 8.38
N LEU A 117 3.35 -7.74 8.56
CA LEU A 117 2.08 -8.45 8.49
C LEU A 117 1.07 -7.85 9.46
N SER A 118 -0.16 -7.69 9.01
CA SER A 118 -1.22 -7.14 9.84
C SER A 118 -2.53 -7.92 9.67
N MET A 119 -3.38 -7.82 10.67
CA MET A 119 -4.75 -8.33 10.60
C MET A 119 -5.66 -7.25 10.03
N PHE A 120 -6.69 -7.69 9.33
CA PHE A 120 -7.78 -6.81 8.93
C PHE A 120 -8.63 -6.44 10.16
N PRO A 121 -9.43 -5.36 10.09
CA PRO A 121 -10.32 -4.99 11.20
C PRO A 121 -11.27 -6.10 11.63
N SER A 122 -11.56 -7.05 10.74
CA SER A 122 -12.37 -8.22 11.06
C SER A 122 -11.70 -9.19 12.05
N GLY A 123 -10.39 -9.00 12.30
CA GLY A 123 -9.60 -9.93 13.10
C GLY A 123 -8.99 -11.07 12.30
N GLU A 124 -9.19 -11.07 10.98
CA GLU A 124 -8.64 -12.09 10.08
C GLU A 124 -7.37 -11.62 9.42
N PHE A 125 -6.50 -12.58 9.04
CA PHE A 125 -5.27 -12.27 8.32
C PHE A 125 -5.47 -12.20 6.81
N LEU A 126 -6.62 -12.63 6.30
CA LEU A 126 -6.94 -12.63 4.88
C LEU A 126 -8.14 -11.76 4.61
N GLY A 127 -8.10 -11.01 3.51
CA GLY A 127 -9.19 -10.15 3.10
C GLY A 127 -9.04 -9.70 1.67
N SER A 128 -9.95 -8.84 1.24
CA SER A 128 -9.99 -8.33 -0.14
C SER A 128 -9.02 -7.15 -0.34
N PRO A 129 -8.67 -6.85 -1.60
CA PRO A 129 -7.88 -5.64 -1.88
C PRO A 129 -8.57 -4.36 -1.42
N GLU A 130 -9.89 -4.31 -1.48
CA GLU A 130 -10.67 -3.15 -1.00
C GLU A 130 -10.53 -2.97 0.50
N ASP A 131 -10.61 -4.05 1.26
CA ASP A 131 -10.42 -4.00 2.72
C ASP A 131 -9.03 -3.51 3.09
N ALA A 132 -8.02 -3.99 2.38
CA ALA A 132 -6.63 -3.55 2.59
C ALA A 132 -6.47 -2.07 2.28
N PHE A 133 -7.04 -1.60 1.17
CA PHE A 133 -6.98 -0.19 0.79
C PHE A 133 -7.67 0.69 1.83
N GLN A 134 -8.89 0.31 2.24
CA GLN A 134 -9.65 1.06 3.24
C GLN A 134 -8.85 1.22 4.53
N THR A 135 -8.24 0.15 4.99
CA THR A 135 -7.49 0.16 6.25
C THR A 135 -6.22 1.01 6.14
N ALA A 136 -5.45 0.81 5.08
CA ALA A 136 -4.18 1.52 4.88
C ALA A 136 -4.41 3.00 4.57
N ALA A 137 -5.37 3.31 3.72
CA ALA A 137 -5.67 4.70 3.35
C ALA A 137 -6.21 5.48 4.56
N GLY A 138 -6.97 4.83 5.42
CA GLY A 138 -7.44 5.45 6.66
C GLY A 138 -6.31 5.83 7.60
N LEU A 139 -5.15 5.18 7.49
CA LEU A 139 -3.98 5.50 8.31
C LEU A 139 -3.07 6.54 7.65
N TYR A 140 -2.91 6.49 6.32
CA TYR A 140 -1.87 7.26 5.62
C TYR A 140 -2.41 8.34 4.68
N LEU A 141 -3.66 8.32 4.35
CA LEU A 141 -4.29 9.31 3.49
C LEU A 141 -5.40 10.05 4.24
#